data_4da7ed23994c04b49eb872ae382a4a0d
#
_entry.id   4da7ed23994c04b49eb872ae382a4a0d
#
_cell.length_a   1.000
_cell.length_b   1.000
_cell.length_c   1.000
_cell.angle_alpha   90.00
_cell.angle_beta   90.00
_cell.angle_gamma   90.00
#
_symmetry.space_group_name_H-M   'P 1'
#
loop_
_entity.id
_entity.type
_entity.pdbx_description
1 polymer ?
#
loop_
_entity_poly.entity_id
_entity_poly.type
_entity_poly.pdbx_seq_one_letter_code
_entity_poly.pdbx_strand_id
1 'polypeptide(L)' 'MKAKVKWFNDAKGYGFIENNEMEDVFVHYSQIKKDGYKSLTTGDMVQFDLITTDKGYQAQNVALINENVPVI' A
#
# COMPACT_ATOMS: atom_id res chain seq x y z
N MET A 1 -2.87 4.08 9.32
CA MET A 1 -1.42 4.26 9.13
C MET A 1 -1.14 4.74 7.71
N LYS A 2 -0.18 5.63 7.53
CA LYS A 2 0.19 6.19 6.23
C LYS A 2 1.64 5.90 5.94
N ALA A 3 1.95 5.44 4.71
CA ALA A 3 3.32 5.20 4.30
C ALA A 3 3.42 5.15 2.79
N LYS A 4 4.65 5.12 2.28
CA LYS A 4 4.92 5.07 0.84
C LYS A 4 5.07 3.64 0.37
N VAL A 5 4.59 3.36 -0.83
CA VAL A 5 4.80 2.09 -1.48
C VAL A 5 6.28 1.96 -1.86
N LYS A 6 6.91 0.88 -1.42
CA LYS A 6 8.30 0.59 -1.75
C LYS A 6 8.40 0.04 -3.17
N TRP A 7 7.57 -0.95 -3.48
CA TRP A 7 7.41 -1.48 -4.84
C TRP A 7 6.13 -2.31 -4.92
N PHE A 8 5.65 -2.50 -6.13
CA PHE A 8 4.47 -3.32 -6.37
C PHE A 8 4.62 -4.04 -7.71
N ASN A 9 4.30 -5.32 -7.75
CA ASN A 9 4.35 -6.12 -8.96
C ASN A 9 2.94 -6.36 -9.47
N ASP A 10 2.58 -5.68 -10.55
CA ASP A 10 1.23 -5.75 -11.12
C ASP A 10 0.88 -7.15 -11.63
N ALA A 11 1.84 -7.84 -12.21
CA ALA A 11 1.60 -9.15 -12.78
C ALA A 11 1.28 -10.18 -11.70
N LYS A 12 1.93 -10.08 -10.55
CA LYS A 12 1.72 -11.00 -9.44
C LYS A 12 0.71 -10.50 -8.43
N GLY A 13 0.38 -9.20 -8.46
CA GLY A 13 -0.64 -8.61 -7.61
C GLY A 13 -0.23 -8.39 -6.16
N TYR A 14 1.04 -8.17 -5.88
CA TYR A 14 1.47 -7.87 -4.52
C TYR A 14 2.70 -6.96 -4.51
N GLY A 15 2.98 -6.40 -3.35
CA GLY A 15 4.14 -5.56 -3.14
C GLY A 15 4.37 -5.29 -1.67
N PHE A 16 5.16 -4.26 -1.39
CA PHE A 16 5.50 -3.88 -0.03
C PHE A 16 5.41 -2.38 0.17
N ILE A 17 4.98 -2.00 1.37
CA ILE A 17 4.90 -0.63 1.83
C ILE A 17 6.06 -0.41 2.81
N GLU A 18 6.75 0.72 2.71
CA GLU A 18 7.84 1.06 3.61
C GLU A 18 7.33 1.25 5.03
N ASN A 19 8.13 0.78 5.99
CA ASN A 19 7.86 1.03 7.40
C ASN A 19 9.19 1.41 8.05
N ASN A 20 9.32 2.67 8.45
CA ASN A 20 10.59 3.26 8.85
C ASN A 20 11.32 2.56 9.98
N GLU A 21 10.59 2.00 10.92
CA GLU A 21 11.19 1.44 12.15
C GLU A 21 10.98 -0.07 12.28
N MET A 22 10.34 -0.67 11.31
CA MET A 22 9.93 -2.07 11.37
C MET A 22 10.13 -2.73 10.01
N GLU A 23 9.77 -4.01 9.93
CA GLU A 23 9.77 -4.73 8.66
C GLU A 23 8.76 -4.10 7.70
N ASP A 24 9.05 -4.22 6.41
CA ASP A 24 8.13 -3.76 5.37
C ASP A 24 6.77 -4.44 5.51
N VAL A 25 5.74 -3.74 5.08
CA VAL A 25 4.36 -4.21 5.20
C VAL A 25 3.93 -4.82 3.86
N PHE A 26 3.55 -6.08 3.89
CA PHE A 26 3.05 -6.79 2.70
C PHE A 26 1.69 -6.25 2.29
N VAL A 27 1.49 -6.03 0.99
CA VAL A 27 0.21 -5.60 0.45
C VAL A 27 -0.17 -6.48 -0.74
N HIS A 28 -1.41 -6.99 -0.73
CA HIS A 28 -1.97 -7.78 -1.82
C HIS A 28 -3.05 -6.97 -2.54
N TYR A 29 -3.19 -7.16 -3.86
CA TYR A 29 -4.14 -6.36 -4.64
C TYR A 29 -5.57 -6.46 -4.13
N SER A 30 -5.94 -7.59 -3.52
CA SER A 30 -7.28 -7.77 -2.96
C SER A 30 -7.60 -6.78 -1.84
N GLN A 31 -6.57 -6.18 -1.23
CA GLN A 31 -6.71 -5.22 -0.15
C GLN A 31 -6.67 -3.77 -0.62
N ILE A 32 -6.50 -3.54 -1.91
CA ILE A 32 -6.45 -2.19 -2.47
C ILE A 32 -7.86 -1.74 -2.79
N LYS A 33 -8.27 -0.63 -2.18
CA LYS A 33 -9.58 -0.01 -2.43
C LYS A 33 -9.44 1.00 -3.55
N LYS A 34 -9.68 0.55 -4.76
CA LYS A 34 -9.55 1.38 -5.95
C LYS A 34 -10.46 0.82 -7.04
N ASP A 35 -11.17 1.68 -7.71
CA ASP A 35 -12.00 1.27 -8.84
C ASP A 35 -11.12 0.90 -10.03
N GLY A 36 -11.51 -0.13 -10.74
CA GLY A 36 -10.80 -0.58 -11.93
C GLY A 36 -9.54 -1.38 -11.62
N TYR A 37 -8.46 -1.06 -12.28
CA TYR A 37 -7.20 -1.79 -12.14
C TYR A 37 -6.54 -1.53 -10.79
N LYS A 38 -6.37 -2.59 -10.02
CA LYS A 38 -5.85 -2.51 -8.65
C LYS A 38 -4.34 -2.63 -8.66
N SER A 39 -3.68 -1.51 -8.74
CA SER A 39 -2.23 -1.41 -8.84
C SER A 39 -1.72 -0.26 -8.00
N LEU A 40 -0.47 -0.37 -7.55
CA LEU A 40 0.22 0.69 -6.84
C LEU A 40 1.54 0.97 -7.55
N THR A 41 2.03 2.20 -7.41
CA THR A 41 3.28 2.63 -8.01
C THR A 41 4.29 2.97 -6.90
N THR A 42 5.55 2.63 -7.11
CA THR A 42 6.62 3.00 -6.19
C THR A 42 6.55 4.49 -5.85
N GLY A 43 6.55 4.78 -4.56
CA GLY A 43 6.47 6.16 -4.08
C GLY A 43 5.07 6.67 -3.80
N ASP A 44 4.04 5.94 -4.19
CA ASP A 44 2.66 6.32 -3.85
C ASP A 44 2.47 6.33 -2.35
N MET A 45 1.77 7.36 -1.86
CA MET A 45 1.40 7.44 -0.46
C MET A 45 0.05 6.74 -0.27
N VAL A 46 0.01 5.82 0.67
CA VAL A 46 -1.22 5.06 0.95
C VAL A 46 -1.58 5.12 2.43
N GLN A 47 -2.87 5.00 2.69
CA GLN A 47 -3.39 4.82 4.04
C GLN A 47 -3.93 3.39 4.14
N PHE A 48 -3.67 2.74 5.27
CA PHE A 48 -4.05 1.34 5.43
C PHE A 48 -4.15 0.96 6.90
N ASP A 49 -4.75 -0.19 7.15
CA ASP A 49 -4.78 -0.79 8.48
C ASP A 49 -3.63 -1.80 8.58
N LEU A 50 -2.82 -1.66 9.61
CA LEU A 50 -1.68 -2.56 9.85
C LEU A 50 -2.15 -3.79 10.61
N ILE A 51 -1.89 -4.95 10.03
CA ILE A 51 -2.22 -6.24 10.65
C ILE A 51 -0.93 -7.01 10.87
N THR A 52 -0.78 -7.58 12.05
CA THR A 52 0.34 -8.46 12.36
C THR A 52 -0.09 -9.91 12.14
N THR A 53 0.71 -10.63 11.37
CA THR A 53 0.46 -12.05 11.10
C THR A 53 1.69 -12.87 11.47
N ASP A 54 1.57 -14.20 11.42
CA ASP A 54 2.69 -15.11 11.67
C ASP A 54 3.83 -14.89 10.67
N LYS A 55 3.53 -14.34 9.52
CA LYS A 55 4.53 -14.11 8.46
C LYS A 55 5.04 -12.68 8.43
N GLY A 56 4.58 -11.83 9.34
CA GLY A 56 4.97 -10.43 9.40
C GLY A 56 3.79 -9.49 9.24
N TYR A 57 4.07 -8.24 8.87
CA TYR A 57 3.04 -7.21 8.76
C TYR A 57 2.33 -7.28 7.42
N GLN A 58 1.02 -7.06 7.45
CA GLN A 58 0.18 -6.97 6.26
C GLN A 58 -0.68 -5.72 6.31
N ALA A 59 -0.97 -5.17 5.13
CA ALA A 59 -1.85 -4.03 4.99
C ALA A 59 -3.24 -4.49 4.56
N GLN A 60 -4.27 -3.92 5.21
CA GLN A 60 -5.66 -4.12 4.82
C GLN A 60 -6.30 -2.76 4.53
N ASN A 61 -7.35 -2.76 3.73
CA ASN A 61 -8.10 -1.54 3.42
C ASN A 61 -7.18 -0.44 2.90
N VAL A 62 -6.33 -0.78 1.93
CA VAL A 62 -5.34 0.15 1.38
C VAL A 62 -6.01 1.15 0.46
N ALA A 63 -5.82 2.43 0.74
CA ALA A 63 -6.37 3.51 -0.07
C ALA A 63 -5.26 4.47 -0.48
N LEU A 64 -5.23 4.83 -1.76
CA LEU A 64 -4.28 5.81 -2.26
C LEU A 64 -4.63 7.19 -1.71
N ILE A 65 -3.63 7.87 -1.16
CA ILE A 65 -3.77 9.24 -0.69
C ILE A 65 -3.20 10.16 -1.75
N ASN A 66 -4.03 11.00 -2.33
CA ASN A 66 -3.58 11.98 -3.29
C ASN A 66 -3.36 13.32 -2.58
N GLU A 67 -2.15 13.50 -2.07
CA GLU A 67 -1.79 14.72 -1.34
C GLU A 67 -1.44 15.89 -2.27
N ASN A 68 -1.34 15.64 -3.57
CA ASN A 68 -0.98 16.64 -4.56
C ASN A 68 -2.19 17.07 -5.39
N VAL A 69 -3.37 17.04 -4.81
CA VAL A 69 -4.57 17.51 -5.50
C VAL A 69 -4.41 19.03 -5.75
N PRO A 70 -4.45 19.47 -6.98
CA PRO A 70 -4.34 20.90 -7.24
C PRO A 70 -5.52 21.62 -6.59
N VAL A 71 -5.19 22.59 -5.78
CA VAL A 71 -6.20 23.47 -5.19
C VAL A 71 -6.48 24.55 -6.20
N ILE A 72 -7.67 24.55 -6.67
CA ILE A 72 -8.12 25.53 -7.65
C ILE A 72 -8.82 26.66 -6.94
#